data_0abcdedd1d22fc2debb82bf45a122dfd
#
_entry.id   0abcdedd1d22fc2debb82bf45a122dfd
#
_cell.length_a   1.000
_cell.length_b   1.000
_cell.length_c   1.000
_cell.angle_alpha   90.00
_cell.angle_beta   90.00
_cell.angle_gamma   90.00
#
_symmetry.space_group_name_H-M   'P 1'
#
loop_
_entity.id
_entity.type
_entity.pdbx_description
1 polymer ?
#
loop_
_entity_poly.entity_id
_entity_poly.type
_entity_poly.pdbx_seq_one_letter_code
_entity_poly.pdbx_strand_id
1 'polypeptide(L)'
;MMISPAWVATKINNYNSYNRIAARDYAYKYWSSYNPAYTSYKGNGGDCANFVSQCIHAGGIPTDATWKADSVSWIRASAVPSYMMNKGYATKTSYTNATAGSFAYTSSGAGHAVLVTINDGAKIAYTAHTTDRKDAAFSSTDLNGNYSFYVTKNY
;
A
#
# COMPACT_ATOMS: atom_id res chain seq x y z
N MET A 1 9.02 -11.57 -23.63
CA MET A 1 9.05 -10.85 -23.31
C MET A 1 9.09 -10.69 -22.67
N MET A 2 9.29 -10.59 -22.10
CA MET A 2 9.23 -10.02 -21.44
C MET A 2 9.64 -9.29 -21.44
N ILE A 3 10.45 -9.60 -21.73
CA ILE A 3 10.83 -8.37 -21.52
C ILE A 3 11.17 -8.24 -20.14
N SER A 4 12.16 -7.54 -19.72
CA SER A 4 12.40 -7.37 -18.32
C SER A 4 11.10 -7.03 -17.64
N PRO A 5 10.89 -7.43 -16.42
CA PRO A 5 9.66 -7.10 -15.71
C PRO A 5 9.39 -5.62 -15.67
N ALA A 6 10.39 -4.83 -15.38
CA ALA A 6 10.18 -3.39 -15.34
C ALA A 6 9.90 -2.87 -16.73
N TRP A 7 10.57 -3.40 -17.68
CA TRP A 7 10.39 -3.00 -19.04
C TRP A 7 9.08 -3.44 -19.59
N VAL A 8 8.69 -4.66 -19.30
CA VAL A 8 7.39 -5.13 -19.70
C VAL A 8 6.34 -4.30 -19.06
N ALA A 9 6.48 -4.06 -17.79
CA ALA A 9 5.55 -3.22 -17.08
C ALA A 9 5.51 -1.83 -17.70
N THR A 10 6.65 -1.29 -18.05
CA THR A 10 6.72 0.03 -18.67
C THR A 10 6.02 0.06 -20.00
N LYS A 11 6.24 -0.95 -20.81
CA LYS A 11 5.55 -1.05 -22.09
C LYS A 11 4.06 -1.16 -21.89
N ILE A 12 3.69 -1.95 -20.91
CA ILE A 12 2.29 -2.26 -20.66
C ILE A 12 1.63 -1.16 -19.85
N ASN A 13 2.38 -0.22 -19.35
CA ASN A 13 1.80 0.91 -18.60
C ASN A 13 0.76 1.66 -19.39
N ASN A 14 0.82 1.58 -20.69
CA ASN A 14 -0.22 2.12 -21.51
C ASN A 14 -1.57 1.51 -21.16
N TYR A 15 -1.58 0.37 -20.50
CA TYR A 15 -2.76 -0.35 -20.13
C TYR A 15 -3.09 -0.20 -18.65
N ASN A 16 -2.53 0.83 -18.03
CA ASN A 16 -2.85 1.13 -16.64
C ASN A 16 -2.52 -0.02 -15.69
N SER A 17 -1.34 -0.60 -15.85
CA SER A 17 -0.87 -1.63 -14.94
C SER A 17 -0.31 -1.02 -13.67
N TYR A 18 -0.59 -1.66 -12.53
CA TYR A 18 0.00 -1.23 -11.26
C TYR A 18 1.48 -1.60 -11.21
N ASN A 19 2.32 -0.63 -10.91
CA ASN A 19 3.76 -0.83 -10.75
C ASN A 19 4.08 -1.04 -9.27
N ARG A 20 4.16 -2.31 -8.86
CA ARG A 20 4.43 -2.71 -7.48
C ARG A 20 5.74 -2.15 -6.96
N ILE A 21 6.76 -2.15 -7.80
CA ILE A 21 8.09 -1.71 -7.41
C ILE A 21 8.12 -0.20 -7.19
N ALA A 22 7.40 0.56 -8.01
CA ALA A 22 7.31 2.01 -7.81
C ALA A 22 6.62 2.34 -6.49
N ALA A 23 5.59 1.58 -6.12
CA ALA A 23 4.92 1.76 -4.84
C ALA A 23 5.87 1.46 -3.67
N ARG A 24 6.62 0.35 -3.75
CA ARG A 24 7.61 0.00 -2.73
C ARG A 24 8.70 1.04 -2.64
N ASP A 25 9.22 1.49 -3.77
CA ASP A 25 10.31 2.48 -3.80
C ASP A 25 9.87 3.81 -3.21
N TYR A 26 8.62 4.19 -3.43
CA TYR A 26 8.03 5.36 -2.77
C TYR A 26 8.05 5.19 -1.25
N ALA A 27 7.65 4.02 -0.76
CA ALA A 27 7.66 3.74 0.67
C ALA A 27 9.07 3.83 1.24
N TYR A 28 10.06 3.30 0.55
CA TYR A 28 11.45 3.37 1.00
C TYR A 28 11.99 4.81 1.03
N LYS A 29 11.52 5.63 0.12
CA LYS A 29 11.96 7.04 0.08
C LYS A 29 11.38 7.85 1.22
N TYR A 30 10.12 7.59 1.59
CA TYR A 30 9.38 8.49 2.46
C TYR A 30 8.94 7.89 3.80
N TRP A 31 9.43 6.71 4.17
CA TRP A 31 9.01 6.11 5.44
C TRP A 31 9.38 6.95 6.66
N SER A 32 10.48 7.68 6.63
CA SER A 32 10.94 8.51 7.74
C SER A 32 11.09 9.98 7.36
N SER A 33 10.98 10.31 6.07
CA SER A 33 11.13 11.67 5.55
C SER A 33 9.87 11.99 4.75
N TYR A 34 8.88 12.54 5.41
CA TYR A 34 7.54 12.74 4.84
C TYR A 34 7.59 13.63 3.61
N ASN A 35 6.84 13.24 2.58
CA ASN A 35 6.77 13.99 1.33
C ASN A 35 6.07 15.33 1.55
N PRO A 36 6.75 16.45 1.33
CA PRO A 36 6.16 17.77 1.60
C PRO A 36 5.03 18.15 0.64
N ALA A 37 4.84 17.39 -0.43
CA ALA A 37 3.72 17.64 -1.36
C ALA A 37 2.37 17.23 -0.76
N TYR A 38 2.36 16.51 0.35
CA TYR A 38 1.13 16.04 1.00
C TYR A 38 1.04 16.58 2.42
N THR A 39 -0.19 16.77 2.90
CA THR A 39 -0.43 17.08 4.29
C THR A 39 0.05 15.92 5.16
N SER A 40 0.75 16.20 6.26
CA SER A 40 1.13 15.17 7.23
C SER A 40 0.05 15.07 8.30
N TYR A 41 -0.38 13.86 8.56
CA TYR A 41 -1.34 13.58 9.65
C TYR A 41 -0.65 13.01 10.88
N LYS A 42 0.68 13.04 10.93
CA LYS A 42 1.44 12.64 12.10
C LYS A 42 1.03 13.52 13.28
N GLY A 43 0.57 12.87 14.35
CA GLY A 43 0.09 13.62 15.51
C GLY A 43 -1.32 14.18 15.36
N ASN A 44 -2.00 13.87 14.27
CA ASN A 44 -3.37 14.33 14.01
C ASN A 44 -4.19 13.21 13.41
N GLY A 45 -4.49 12.19 14.20
CA GLY A 45 -5.27 11.04 13.79
C GLY A 45 -4.43 9.91 13.19
N GLY A 46 -3.17 10.14 12.91
CA GLY A 46 -2.26 9.15 12.35
C GLY A 46 -2.14 9.25 10.83
N ASP A 47 -0.98 8.87 10.32
CA ASP A 47 -0.60 9.04 8.92
C ASP A 47 -0.54 7.72 8.14
N CYS A 48 -0.96 6.61 8.73
CA CYS A 48 -0.77 5.30 8.11
C CYS A 48 -1.48 5.16 6.76
N ALA A 49 -2.75 5.52 6.70
CA ALA A 49 -3.52 5.41 5.46
C ALA A 49 -3.07 6.45 4.43
N ASN A 50 -2.76 7.66 4.87
CA ASN A 50 -2.23 8.71 4.01
C ASN A 50 -0.97 8.22 3.29
N PHE A 51 -0.07 7.56 4.03
CA PHE A 51 1.15 7.02 3.47
C PHE A 51 0.88 5.88 2.48
N VAL A 52 0.04 4.93 2.86
CA VAL A 52 -0.30 3.80 1.97
C VAL A 52 -0.95 4.31 0.68
N SER A 53 -1.86 5.26 0.78
CA SER A 53 -2.49 5.86 -0.40
C SER A 53 -1.46 6.52 -1.32
N GLN A 54 -0.50 7.24 -0.74
CA GLN A 54 0.58 7.84 -1.52
C GLN A 54 1.40 6.78 -2.25
N CYS A 55 1.71 5.68 -1.58
CA CYS A 55 2.46 4.57 -2.18
C CYS A 55 1.69 3.96 -3.35
N ILE A 56 0.40 3.70 -3.15
CA ILE A 56 -0.45 3.10 -4.18
C ILE A 56 -0.56 4.04 -5.37
N HIS A 57 -0.72 5.33 -5.12
CA HIS A 57 -0.77 6.32 -6.20
C HIS A 57 0.55 6.39 -6.94
N ALA A 58 1.67 6.32 -6.24
CA ALA A 58 2.98 6.27 -6.88
C ALA A 58 3.14 5.03 -7.76
N GLY A 59 2.43 3.95 -7.43
CA GLY A 59 2.38 2.73 -8.24
C GLY A 59 1.49 2.84 -9.47
N GLY A 60 0.77 3.96 -9.63
CA GLY A 60 0.02 4.22 -10.83
C GLY A 60 -1.50 4.24 -10.72
N ILE A 61 -2.06 3.95 -9.55
CA ILE A 61 -3.51 4.08 -9.39
C ILE A 61 -3.88 5.55 -9.48
N PRO A 62 -4.78 5.94 -10.40
CA PRO A 62 -5.13 7.35 -10.56
C PRO A 62 -6.04 7.83 -9.44
N THR A 63 -5.94 9.11 -9.13
CA THR A 63 -6.89 9.74 -8.21
C THR A 63 -8.22 10.01 -8.89
N ASP A 64 -9.25 10.18 -8.09
CA ASP A 64 -10.57 10.59 -8.57
C ASP A 64 -11.24 11.49 -7.53
N ALA A 65 -12.52 11.79 -7.70
CA ALA A 65 -13.24 12.66 -6.78
C ALA A 65 -13.38 12.06 -5.37
N THR A 66 -13.34 10.73 -5.25
CA THR A 66 -13.49 10.01 -3.98
C THR A 66 -12.16 9.76 -3.30
N TRP A 67 -11.15 9.36 -4.07
CA TRP A 67 -9.84 8.99 -3.54
C TRP A 67 -8.78 9.93 -4.11
N LYS A 68 -8.40 10.88 -3.30
CA LYS A 68 -7.39 11.90 -3.61
C LYS A 68 -6.86 12.41 -2.29
N ALA A 69 -5.74 13.13 -2.35
CA ALA A 69 -5.10 13.66 -1.15
C ALA A 69 -6.14 14.33 -0.24
N ASP A 70 -6.07 14.04 1.04
CA ASP A 70 -6.90 14.58 2.12
C ASP A 70 -8.37 14.11 2.12
N SER A 71 -8.78 13.28 1.17
CA SER A 71 -10.15 12.70 1.21
C SER A 71 -10.21 11.60 2.27
N VAL A 72 -11.42 11.29 2.73
CA VAL A 72 -11.65 10.23 3.72
C VAL A 72 -11.10 8.89 3.22
N SER A 73 -11.35 8.56 1.96
CA SER A 73 -10.88 7.30 1.36
C SER A 73 -9.35 7.20 1.30
N TRP A 74 -8.67 8.34 1.36
CA TRP A 74 -7.22 8.41 1.30
C TRP A 74 -6.57 8.37 2.68
N ILE A 75 -7.18 9.03 3.69
CA ILE A 75 -6.55 9.20 4.99
C ILE A 75 -7.06 8.28 6.09
N ARG A 76 -8.16 7.55 5.85
CA ARG A 76 -8.72 6.65 6.86
C ARG A 76 -8.34 5.21 6.55
N ALA A 77 -7.74 4.53 7.55
CA ALA A 77 -7.21 3.18 7.36
C ALA A 77 -8.26 2.19 6.85
N SER A 78 -9.46 2.21 7.41
CA SER A 78 -10.53 1.29 7.00
C SER A 78 -11.10 1.60 5.62
N ALA A 79 -10.95 2.82 5.15
CA ALA A 79 -11.53 3.24 3.88
C ALA A 79 -10.65 2.86 2.68
N VAL A 80 -9.35 2.69 2.88
CA VAL A 80 -8.45 2.34 1.79
C VAL A 80 -8.79 1.00 1.15
N PRO A 81 -8.91 -0.11 1.90
CA PRO A 81 -9.27 -1.37 1.26
C PRO A 81 -10.67 -1.35 0.66
N SER A 82 -11.63 -0.67 1.29
CA SER A 82 -12.99 -0.58 0.75
C SER A 82 -13.00 0.13 -0.59
N TYR A 83 -12.34 1.27 -0.70
CA TYR A 83 -12.26 1.98 -1.96
C TYR A 83 -11.57 1.13 -3.04
N MET A 84 -10.43 0.54 -2.71
CA MET A 84 -9.65 -0.24 -3.69
C MET A 84 -10.43 -1.44 -4.20
N MET A 85 -11.17 -2.13 -3.32
CA MET A 85 -12.00 -3.26 -3.75
C MET A 85 -13.20 -2.80 -4.57
N ASN A 86 -13.86 -1.74 -4.16
CA ASN A 86 -15.04 -1.23 -4.88
C ASN A 86 -14.70 -0.78 -6.30
N LYS A 87 -13.52 -0.24 -6.48
CA LYS A 87 -13.06 0.18 -7.82
C LYS A 87 -12.50 -0.98 -8.64
N GLY A 88 -12.34 -2.15 -8.03
CA GLY A 88 -11.74 -3.28 -8.71
C GLY A 88 -10.22 -3.20 -8.82
N TYR A 89 -9.58 -2.31 -8.08
CA TYR A 89 -8.14 -2.16 -8.11
C TYR A 89 -7.41 -3.20 -7.26
N ALA A 90 -8.09 -3.78 -6.28
CA ALA A 90 -7.48 -4.76 -5.40
C ALA A 90 -8.48 -5.85 -5.02
N THR A 91 -7.94 -7.00 -4.65
CA THR A 91 -8.71 -8.11 -4.11
C THR A 91 -8.08 -8.57 -2.80
N LYS A 92 -8.93 -9.04 -1.88
CA LYS A 92 -8.46 -9.65 -0.65
C LYS A 92 -7.78 -10.97 -0.98
N THR A 93 -6.68 -11.26 -0.30
CA THR A 93 -5.90 -12.45 -0.56
C THR A 93 -5.28 -12.99 0.73
N SER A 94 -4.64 -14.13 0.65
CA SER A 94 -3.82 -14.62 1.76
C SER A 94 -2.48 -13.88 1.79
N TYR A 95 -1.82 -13.91 2.97
CA TYR A 95 -0.53 -13.23 3.07
C TYR A 95 0.52 -13.83 2.13
N THR A 96 0.38 -15.09 1.76
CA THR A 96 1.34 -15.73 0.87
C THR A 96 1.35 -15.11 -0.52
N ASN A 97 0.25 -14.49 -0.93
CA ASN A 97 0.12 -13.86 -2.24
C ASN A 97 0.29 -12.34 -2.20
N ALA A 98 0.52 -11.78 -1.03
CA ALA A 98 0.69 -10.34 -0.87
C ALA A 98 2.14 -9.96 -1.17
N THR A 99 2.42 -9.73 -2.44
CA THR A 99 3.75 -9.35 -2.92
C THR A 99 4.08 -7.91 -2.54
N ALA A 100 5.35 -7.52 -2.73
CA ALA A 100 5.76 -6.12 -2.51
C ALA A 100 4.86 -5.19 -3.33
N GLY A 101 4.38 -4.12 -2.71
CA GLY A 101 3.41 -3.22 -3.32
C GLY A 101 1.98 -3.52 -2.95
N SER A 102 1.70 -4.70 -2.40
CA SER A 102 0.40 -5.00 -1.79
C SER A 102 0.25 -4.23 -0.48
N PHE A 103 -0.95 -4.20 0.07
CA PHE A 103 -1.17 -3.52 1.35
C PHE A 103 -1.96 -4.41 2.29
N ALA A 104 -1.94 -4.04 3.56
CA ALA A 104 -2.64 -4.79 4.59
C ALA A 104 -3.32 -3.83 5.55
N TYR A 105 -4.36 -4.32 6.20
CA TYR A 105 -5.18 -3.54 7.12
C TYR A 105 -5.57 -4.39 8.32
N THR A 106 -5.54 -3.78 9.50
CA THR A 106 -6.11 -4.36 10.71
C THR A 106 -7.08 -3.36 11.34
N SER A 107 -8.18 -3.88 11.87
CA SER A 107 -9.12 -3.07 12.66
C SER A 107 -8.72 -2.99 14.13
N SER A 108 -7.64 -3.64 14.52
CA SER A 108 -7.18 -3.67 15.91
C SER A 108 -6.81 -2.26 16.37
N GLY A 109 -7.18 -1.91 17.59
CA GLY A 109 -6.94 -0.56 18.12
C GLY A 109 -7.69 0.50 17.32
N ALA A 110 -6.99 1.54 16.92
CA ALA A 110 -7.55 2.62 16.10
C ALA A 110 -7.59 2.27 14.61
N GLY A 111 -7.19 1.05 14.25
CA GLY A 111 -7.02 0.66 12.86
C GLY A 111 -5.65 1.06 12.32
N HIS A 112 -5.12 0.25 11.41
CA HIS A 112 -3.79 0.49 10.86
C HIS A 112 -3.69 -0.07 9.46
N ALA A 113 -3.13 0.71 8.55
CA ALA A 113 -2.85 0.29 7.18
C ALA A 113 -1.34 0.35 6.94
N VAL A 114 -0.82 -0.64 6.23
CA VAL A 114 0.61 -0.75 5.95
C VAL A 114 0.85 -1.18 4.52
N LEU A 115 2.00 -0.83 3.96
CA LEU A 115 2.39 -1.31 2.64
C LEU A 115 3.32 -2.51 2.79
N VAL A 116 2.99 -3.61 2.13
CA VAL A 116 3.88 -4.77 2.09
C VAL A 116 5.07 -4.42 1.22
N THR A 117 6.27 -4.54 1.76
CA THR A 117 7.50 -4.19 1.03
C THR A 117 8.41 -5.37 0.79
N ILE A 118 8.28 -6.44 1.56
CA ILE A 118 9.02 -7.68 1.34
C ILE A 118 8.04 -8.85 1.44
N ASN A 119 8.13 -9.75 0.48
CA ASN A 119 7.56 -11.09 0.60
C ASN A 119 8.37 -12.01 -0.31
N ASP A 120 9.37 -12.67 0.26
CA ASP A 120 10.27 -13.56 -0.47
C ASP A 120 10.02 -15.03 -0.14
N GLY A 121 8.90 -15.33 0.53
CA GLY A 121 8.56 -16.69 0.96
C GLY A 121 9.13 -17.04 2.33
N ALA A 122 10.20 -16.40 2.76
CA ALA A 122 10.81 -16.62 4.06
C ALA A 122 10.50 -15.47 5.02
N LYS A 123 10.39 -14.26 4.49
CA LYS A 123 10.09 -13.06 5.28
C LYS A 123 8.97 -12.28 4.62
N ILE A 124 8.02 -11.84 5.42
CA ILE A 124 6.97 -10.92 5.00
C ILE A 124 7.05 -9.71 5.90
N ALA A 125 7.23 -8.54 5.30
CA ALA A 125 7.48 -7.32 6.04
C ALA A 125 6.75 -6.13 5.41
N TYR A 126 6.55 -5.10 6.22
CA TYR A 126 5.85 -3.90 5.79
C TYR A 126 6.66 -2.65 6.13
N THR A 127 6.33 -1.59 5.42
CA THR A 127 6.83 -0.24 5.67
C THR A 127 5.62 0.65 5.92
N ALA A 128 5.70 1.51 6.92
CA ALA A 128 4.52 2.23 7.38
C ALA A 128 4.88 3.54 8.07
N HIS A 129 3.89 4.42 8.11
CA HIS A 129 3.86 5.54 9.03
C HIS A 129 3.03 5.17 10.26
N THR A 130 3.17 5.92 11.34
CA THR A 130 2.48 5.77 12.61
C THR A 130 2.60 4.35 13.18
N THR A 131 3.59 3.97 13.84
CA THR A 131 4.95 4.48 14.00
C THR A 131 5.75 4.27 12.71
N ASP A 132 6.67 5.18 12.41
CA ASP A 132 7.45 5.05 11.18
C ASP A 132 8.33 3.79 11.24
N ARG A 133 8.17 2.91 10.26
CA ARG A 133 8.90 1.64 10.20
C ARG A 133 9.27 1.30 8.76
N LYS A 134 10.45 0.71 8.61
CA LYS A 134 10.88 0.18 7.32
C LYS A 134 11.12 -1.32 7.45
N ASP A 135 10.47 -2.09 6.58
CA ASP A 135 10.65 -3.55 6.49
C ASP A 135 10.48 -4.24 7.84
N ALA A 136 9.45 -3.86 8.58
CA ALA A 136 9.10 -4.49 9.84
C ALA A 136 8.41 -5.82 9.58
N ALA A 137 8.89 -6.88 10.21
CA ALA A 137 8.30 -8.20 10.02
C ALA A 137 6.89 -8.26 10.59
N PHE A 138 5.97 -8.88 9.85
CA PHE A 138 4.69 -9.26 10.42
C PHE A 138 4.90 -10.37 11.42
N SER A 139 4.21 -10.30 12.55
CA SER A 139 4.24 -11.37 13.55
C SER A 139 3.35 -12.54 13.11
N SER A 140 3.48 -13.68 13.80
CA SER A 140 2.58 -14.81 13.54
C SER A 140 1.13 -14.43 13.81
N THR A 141 0.87 -13.61 14.82
CA THR A 141 -0.48 -13.12 15.11
C THR A 141 -1.00 -12.25 13.98
N ASP A 142 -0.15 -11.39 13.45
CA ASP A 142 -0.50 -10.55 12.29
C ASP A 142 -0.91 -11.41 11.09
N LEU A 143 -0.17 -12.48 10.83
CA LEU A 143 -0.42 -13.35 9.69
C LEU A 143 -1.61 -14.27 9.91
N ASN A 144 -1.96 -14.57 11.16
CA ASN A 144 -3.03 -15.50 11.52
C ASN A 144 -4.38 -14.82 11.77
N GLY A 145 -4.66 -13.76 11.03
CA GLY A 145 -5.98 -13.15 11.00
C GLY A 145 -6.08 -11.75 11.58
N ASN A 146 -5.03 -11.25 12.25
CA ASN A 146 -5.04 -9.88 12.76
C ASN A 146 -5.04 -8.86 11.61
N TYR A 147 -4.25 -9.12 10.56
CA TYR A 147 -4.27 -8.32 9.34
C TYR A 147 -5.01 -9.03 8.23
N SER A 148 -5.73 -8.26 7.43
CA SER A 148 -6.22 -8.69 6.12
C SER A 148 -5.26 -8.16 5.06
N PHE A 149 -5.03 -8.96 4.02
CA PHE A 149 -4.07 -8.63 2.97
C PHE A 149 -4.79 -8.42 1.64
N TYR A 150 -4.30 -7.50 0.85
CA TYR A 150 -4.92 -7.09 -0.42
C TYR A 150 -3.83 -6.98 -1.47
N VAL A 151 -4.06 -7.64 -2.60
CA VAL A 151 -3.15 -7.53 -3.74
C VAL A 151 -3.77 -6.60 -4.77
N THR A 152 -2.98 -5.64 -5.23
CA THR A 152 -3.40 -4.71 -6.27
C THR A 152 -3.19 -5.38 -7.62
N LYS A 153 -4.22 -5.34 -8.45
CA LYS A 153 -4.19 -5.95 -9.76
C LYS A 153 -4.17 -4.90 -10.87
N ASN A 154 -3.99 -5.34 -12.09
CA ASN A 154 -4.07 -4.45 -13.24
C ASN A 154 -5.46 -3.82 -13.33
N TYR A 155 -5.54 -2.60 -13.82
CA TYR A 155 -6.79 -1.85 -13.91
C TYR A 155 -6.93 -1.14 -15.25
#